data_97506a2699fb56585cb46af652108343
#
_entry.id   97506a2699fb56585cb46af652108343
#
_cell.length_a   1.000
_cell.length_b   1.000
_cell.length_c   1.000
_cell.angle_alpha   90.00
_cell.angle_beta   90.00
_cell.angle_gamma   90.00
#
_symmetry.space_group_name_H-M   'P 1'
#
loop_
_entity.id
_entity.type
_entity.pdbx_description
1 polymer ?
#
loop_
_entity_poly.entity_id
_entity_poly.type
_entity_poly.pdbx_seq_one_letter_code
_entity_poly.pdbx_strand_id
1 'polypeptide(L)'
;MKKKRFKAEVLSGHKDDAVEVPFDPTAVWGLPPRPIWRGRRGYVVRGTLNGLAFAESFVVPRQKKFYMVLDRELEQAAGVRVGDSVTVAIEPAAFA
;
A
#
# COMPACT_ATOMS: atom_id res chain seq x y z
N MET A 1 -7.99 2.50 -13.96
CA MET A 1 -7.51 3.67 -13.24
C MET A 1 -6.01 3.75 -13.29
N LYS A 2 -5.48 4.94 -13.06
CA LYS A 2 -4.07 5.21 -13.31
C LYS A 2 -3.17 4.58 -12.25
N LYS A 3 -2.19 3.80 -12.69
CA LYS A 3 -1.18 3.25 -11.81
C LYS A 3 -0.23 4.34 -11.34
N LYS A 4 0.13 4.31 -10.06
CA LYS A 4 1.08 5.25 -9.48
C LYS A 4 2.34 4.53 -9.04
N ARG A 5 3.48 5.08 -9.41
CA ARG A 5 4.79 4.53 -9.04
C ARG A 5 5.53 5.51 -8.13
N PHE A 6 6.14 4.99 -7.09
CA PHE A 6 6.92 5.82 -6.16
C PHE A 6 7.99 4.97 -5.46
N LYS A 7 8.95 5.66 -4.87
CA LYS A 7 9.96 5.04 -4.01
C LYS A 7 9.65 5.37 -2.56
N ALA A 8 9.93 4.43 -1.68
CA ALA A 8 9.68 4.62 -0.26
C ALA A 8 10.60 3.73 0.56
N GLU A 9 10.75 4.10 1.83
CA GLU A 9 11.47 3.27 2.78
C GLU A 9 10.49 2.38 3.51
N VAL A 10 10.85 1.14 3.76
CA VAL A 10 10.04 0.22 4.55
C VAL A 10 10.14 0.65 6.01
N LEU A 11 9.00 0.98 6.60
CA LEU A 11 8.89 1.49 7.97
C LEU A 11 8.31 0.42 8.88
N SER A 12 8.78 0.41 10.13
CA SER A 12 8.24 -0.48 11.14
C SER A 12 6.87 0.02 11.60
N GLY A 13 5.87 -0.86 11.52
CA GLY A 13 4.54 -0.58 12.03
C GLY A 13 4.26 -1.33 13.32
N HIS A 14 3.06 -1.11 13.87
CA HIS A 14 2.67 -1.75 15.13
C HIS A 14 2.46 -3.26 14.95
N LYS A 15 1.76 -3.66 13.91
CA LYS A 15 1.51 -5.07 13.59
C LYS A 15 2.20 -5.49 12.31
N ASP A 16 2.12 -4.66 11.30
CA ASP A 16 2.73 -4.89 10.01
C ASP A 16 3.63 -3.72 9.66
N ASP A 17 4.67 -4.00 8.90
CA ASP A 17 5.49 -2.95 8.34
C ASP A 17 4.71 -2.24 7.24
N ALA A 18 5.18 -1.08 6.82
CA ALA A 18 4.46 -0.27 5.86
C ALA A 18 5.39 0.63 5.07
N VAL A 19 4.90 1.15 3.95
CA VAL A 19 5.55 2.22 3.21
C VAL A 19 4.61 3.40 3.13
N GLU A 20 5.13 4.61 3.21
CA GLU A 20 4.32 5.80 3.05
C GLU A 20 3.95 5.98 1.58
N VAL A 21 2.66 6.21 1.33
CA VAL A 21 2.14 6.49 -0.01
C VAL A 21 2.11 8.01 -0.17
N PRO A 22 2.86 8.58 -1.12
CA PRO A 22 3.06 10.02 -1.20
C PRO A 22 1.94 10.79 -1.91
N PHE A 23 0.72 10.24 -1.89
CA PHE A 23 -0.43 10.91 -2.50
C PHE A 23 -1.70 10.49 -1.76
N ASP A 24 -2.76 11.30 -1.96
CA ASP A 24 -4.09 11.00 -1.43
C ASP A 24 -4.84 10.16 -2.47
N PRO A 25 -5.15 8.89 -2.16
CA PRO A 25 -5.84 8.03 -3.13
C PRO A 25 -7.18 8.58 -3.59
N THR A 26 -7.92 9.27 -2.73
CA THR A 26 -9.19 9.87 -3.13
C THR A 26 -8.96 10.96 -4.18
N ALA A 27 -7.96 11.80 -3.97
CA ALA A 27 -7.65 12.88 -4.91
C ALA A 27 -7.15 12.34 -6.26
N VAL A 28 -6.31 11.31 -6.20
CA VAL A 28 -5.66 10.78 -7.41
C VAL A 28 -6.58 9.85 -8.19
N TRP A 29 -7.30 8.97 -7.48
CA TRP A 29 -8.12 7.95 -8.14
C TRP A 29 -9.62 8.26 -8.11
N GLY A 30 -10.03 9.28 -7.39
CA GLY A 30 -11.45 9.65 -7.30
C GLY A 30 -12.30 8.63 -6.56
N LEU A 31 -11.70 7.80 -5.74
CA LEU A 31 -12.41 6.77 -4.99
C LEU A 31 -12.42 7.12 -3.50
N PRO A 32 -13.61 7.00 -2.85
CA PRO A 32 -13.66 7.19 -1.40
C PRO A 32 -13.05 5.98 -0.68
N PRO A 33 -12.55 6.18 0.55
CA PRO A 33 -12.11 5.03 1.34
C PRO A 33 -13.28 4.10 1.64
N ARG A 34 -13.00 2.81 1.72
CA ARG A 34 -14.01 1.77 1.94
C ARG A 34 -13.67 0.99 3.19
N PRO A 35 -14.68 0.37 3.84
CA PRO A 35 -14.39 -0.55 4.94
C PRO A 35 -13.52 -1.70 4.43
N ILE A 36 -12.40 -1.96 5.12
CA ILE A 36 -11.49 -3.03 4.73
C ILE A 36 -11.53 -4.18 5.74
N TRP A 37 -11.39 -3.88 7.04
CA TRP A 37 -11.67 -4.87 8.09
C TRP A 37 -11.80 -4.16 9.45
N ARG A 38 -12.55 -4.78 10.34
CA ARG A 38 -12.68 -4.36 11.76
C ARG A 38 -12.90 -2.86 11.93
N GLY A 39 -13.79 -2.29 11.14
CA GLY A 39 -14.11 -0.87 11.22
C GLY A 39 -13.08 0.07 10.64
N ARG A 40 -11.96 -0.43 10.11
CA ARG A 40 -10.98 0.40 9.44
C ARG A 40 -11.44 0.70 8.02
N ARG A 41 -11.11 1.89 7.56
CA ARG A 41 -11.39 2.31 6.20
C ARG A 41 -10.07 2.53 5.46
N GLY A 42 -10.09 2.28 4.17
CA GLY A 42 -8.92 2.45 3.34
C GLY A 42 -9.19 2.06 1.90
N TYR A 43 -8.13 1.69 1.21
CA TYR A 43 -8.21 1.38 -0.22
C TYR A 43 -7.56 0.02 -0.46
N VAL A 44 -8.20 -0.81 -1.27
CA VAL A 44 -7.60 -2.06 -1.70
C VAL A 44 -6.85 -1.79 -2.99
N VAL A 45 -5.59 -2.19 -3.03
CA VAL A 45 -4.72 -1.94 -4.18
C VAL A 45 -4.05 -3.21 -4.64
N ARG A 46 -3.57 -3.18 -5.87
CA ARG A 46 -2.74 -4.23 -6.46
C ARG A 46 -1.57 -3.58 -7.17
N GLY A 47 -0.54 -4.32 -7.42
CA GLY A 47 0.60 -3.76 -8.13
C GLY A 47 1.86 -4.56 -7.97
N THR A 48 2.99 -3.86 -7.84
CA THR A 48 4.30 -4.49 -7.70
C THR A 48 5.10 -3.84 -6.59
N LEU A 49 5.94 -4.66 -5.95
CA LEU A 49 6.91 -4.22 -4.95
C LEU A 49 8.27 -4.70 -5.45
N ASN A 50 9.14 -3.77 -5.85
CA ASN A 50 10.41 -4.09 -6.49
C ASN A 50 10.24 -5.04 -7.67
N GLY A 51 9.17 -4.83 -8.46
CA GLY A 51 8.86 -5.67 -9.61
C GLY A 51 8.12 -6.96 -9.31
N LEU A 52 7.98 -7.33 -8.04
CA LEU A 52 7.21 -8.53 -7.67
C LEU A 52 5.73 -8.17 -7.59
N ALA A 53 4.90 -8.85 -8.38
CA ALA A 53 3.47 -8.59 -8.42
C ALA A 53 2.78 -9.09 -7.16
N PHE A 54 1.82 -8.30 -6.67
CA PHE A 54 0.90 -8.72 -5.60
C PHE A 54 -0.52 -8.41 -6.03
N ALA A 55 -1.44 -9.30 -5.67
CA ALA A 55 -2.83 -9.20 -6.08
C ALA A 55 -3.64 -8.27 -5.18
N GLU A 56 -3.26 -8.15 -3.92
CA GLU A 56 -4.03 -7.37 -2.96
C GLU A 56 -3.15 -6.85 -1.84
N SER A 57 -3.29 -5.58 -1.55
CA SER A 57 -2.77 -4.97 -0.35
C SER A 57 -3.69 -3.81 0.04
N PHE A 58 -3.40 -3.17 1.18
CA PHE A 58 -4.28 -2.13 1.69
C PHE A 58 -3.50 -0.84 1.90
N VAL A 59 -4.11 0.27 1.50
CA VAL A 59 -3.63 1.61 1.82
C VAL A 59 -4.56 2.19 2.87
N VAL A 60 -4.00 2.59 4.00
CA VAL A 60 -4.78 3.10 5.13
C VAL A 60 -4.33 4.52 5.49
N PRO A 61 -5.28 5.38 5.88
CA PRO A 61 -4.94 6.72 6.36
C PRO A 61 -4.49 6.67 7.81
N ARG A 62 -3.48 7.47 8.13
CA ARG A 62 -3.03 7.62 9.51
C ARG A 62 -2.36 8.98 9.69
N GLN A 63 -2.90 9.80 10.61
CA GLN A 63 -2.34 11.11 10.92
C GLN A 63 -2.11 11.98 9.68
N LYS A 64 -3.13 12.04 8.83
CA LYS A 64 -3.13 12.85 7.58
C LYS A 64 -2.17 12.35 6.50
N LYS A 65 -1.63 11.15 6.68
CA LYS A 65 -0.80 10.49 5.68
C LYS A 65 -1.43 9.16 5.30
N PHE A 66 -0.89 8.55 4.25
CA PHE A 66 -1.38 7.27 3.76
C PHE A 66 -0.25 6.27 3.75
N TYR A 67 -0.54 5.04 4.15
CA TYR A 67 0.47 3.98 4.23
C TYR A 67 -0.05 2.72 3.58
N MET A 68 0.81 2.06 2.79
CA MET A 68 0.49 0.74 2.26
C MET A 68 1.07 -0.30 3.22
N VAL A 69 0.22 -1.22 3.64
CA VAL A 69 0.60 -2.29 4.55
C VAL A 69 1.43 -3.33 3.80
N LEU A 70 2.55 -3.73 4.40
CA LEU A 70 3.38 -4.83 3.90
C LEU A 70 3.26 -5.99 4.87
N ASP A 71 2.51 -7.01 4.51
CA ASP A 71 2.44 -8.18 5.38
C ASP A 71 3.73 -9.00 5.26
N ARG A 72 3.90 -9.91 6.23
CA ARG A 72 5.12 -10.71 6.29
C ARG A 72 5.32 -11.54 5.03
N GLU A 73 4.25 -12.08 4.48
CA GLU A 73 4.34 -12.92 3.29
C GLU A 73 4.86 -12.12 2.10
N LEU A 74 4.37 -10.91 1.91
CA LEU A 74 4.83 -10.04 0.83
C LEU A 74 6.28 -9.63 1.04
N GLU A 75 6.65 -9.28 2.28
CA GLU A 75 8.05 -8.92 2.59
C GLU A 75 8.99 -10.07 2.31
N GLN A 76 8.63 -11.29 2.70
CA GLN A 76 9.46 -12.46 2.45
C GLN A 76 9.58 -12.75 0.95
N ALA A 77 8.49 -12.67 0.23
CA ALA A 77 8.49 -12.92 -1.21
C ALA A 77 9.34 -11.89 -1.96
N ALA A 78 9.31 -10.64 -1.54
CA ALA A 78 10.09 -9.57 -2.18
C ALA A 78 11.52 -9.45 -1.65
N GLY A 79 11.83 -10.11 -0.54
CA GLY A 79 13.16 -10.05 0.06
C GLY A 79 13.47 -8.70 0.68
N VAL A 80 12.47 -8.02 1.23
CA VAL A 80 12.64 -6.69 1.81
C VAL A 80 12.39 -6.70 3.31
N ARG A 81 12.93 -5.70 4.01
CA ARG A 81 12.76 -5.52 5.44
C ARG A 81 12.82 -4.05 5.79
N VAL A 82 12.51 -3.74 7.04
CA VAL A 82 12.55 -2.37 7.55
C VAL A 82 13.90 -1.72 7.25
N GLY A 83 13.85 -0.51 6.73
CA GLY A 83 15.03 0.26 6.34
C GLY A 83 15.36 0.16 4.87
N ASP A 84 14.84 -0.83 4.16
CA ASP A 84 15.10 -0.96 2.73
C ASP A 84 14.35 0.11 1.95
N SER A 85 14.98 0.60 0.89
CA SER A 85 14.32 1.45 -0.08
C SER A 85 13.70 0.57 -1.15
N VAL A 86 12.41 0.79 -1.43
CA VAL A 86 11.67 -0.02 -2.39
C VAL A 86 10.98 0.84 -3.43
N THR A 87 10.73 0.25 -4.59
CA THR A 87 9.93 0.88 -5.63
C THR A 87 8.56 0.20 -5.64
N VAL A 88 7.52 1.01 -5.52
CA VAL A 88 6.14 0.54 -5.46
C VAL A 88 5.37 1.09 -6.66
N ALA A 89 4.59 0.23 -7.29
CA ALA A 89 3.65 0.66 -8.32
C ALA A 89 2.30 0.07 -7.95
N ILE A 90 1.31 0.92 -7.76
CA ILE A 90 -0.02 0.48 -7.31
C ILE A 90 -1.14 1.15 -8.10
N GLU A 91 -2.25 0.44 -8.17
CA GLU A 91 -3.51 0.95 -8.70
C GLU A 91 -4.64 0.36 -7.86
N PRO A 92 -5.84 0.95 -7.89
CA PRO A 92 -6.96 0.36 -7.16
C PRO A 92 -7.22 -1.04 -7.67
N ALA A 93 -7.43 -1.98 -6.75
CA ALA A 93 -7.87 -3.31 -7.14
C ALA A 93 -9.32 -3.23 -7.63
N ALA A 94 -9.66 -4.08 -8.61
CA ALA A 94 -11.01 -4.12 -9.11
C ALA A 94 -11.96 -4.62 -8.03
N PHE A 95 -13.12 -3.99 -7.91
CA PHE A 95 -14.16 -4.41 -6.99
C PHE A 95 -15.37 -4.90 -7.77
N ALA A 96 -15.87 -5.98 -7.29
CA ALA A 96 -17.16 -6.43 -7.76
C ALA A 96 -18.27 -5.53 -7.19
#